data_218ad11d721a159026956a09924cb26a
#
_entry.id   218ad11d721a159026956a09924cb26a
#
_cell.length_a   1.000
_cell.length_b   1.000
_cell.length_c   1.000
_cell.angle_alpha   90.00
_cell.angle_beta   90.00
_cell.angle_gamma   90.00
#
_symmetry.space_group_name_H-M   'P 1'
#
loop_
_entity.id
_entity.type
_entity.pdbx_description
1 polymer ?
#
loop_
_entity_poly.entity_id
_entity_poly.type
_entity_poly.pdbx_seq_one_letter_code
_entity_poly.pdbx_strand_id
1 'polypeptide(L)'
;MEKKKMSGKKKAAIILGIVLGICVLFVGAAYAVLHYYHSKSNYVKDDQVQTIDEDQLPDEDKNDVSQSMTEEEQKQAEEEAQKVQSEIVIPNGSDVYNILLIGSDRRDTSWYGNSDVMMLVSINKNTKKIYVTSFMRDSYALVEGYGAHKLNFAYAIGGGPKLVETIEQNYRINIDNYAAGDFSSTAAIIDMVGGVDITVNDGEAEQINKNTIGEHEMLPGAGTYHLNGNQAVAYGRIRYVGNADYERTERQRIVVEQIFNKAKTLSITELNELANEILPLITHNISETDTLSLLTSLPTIMSYDMELGRIPYDGMFSSKGEMLVPDWEATITKLHNTIYAES
;
A
#
# COMPACT_ATOMS: atom_id res chain seq x y z
N MET A 1 -57.63 -36.35 24.98
CA MET A 1 -56.79 -36.26 23.75
C MET A 1 -55.32 -36.43 24.14
N GLU A 2 -54.74 -37.59 23.88
CA GLU A 2 -53.35 -37.91 24.18
C GLU A 2 -52.43 -37.12 23.18
N LYS A 3 -51.55 -36.25 23.70
CA LYS A 3 -50.51 -35.57 22.87
C LYS A 3 -49.47 -36.62 22.46
N LYS A 4 -49.50 -37.03 21.18
CA LYS A 4 -48.60 -37.99 20.60
C LYS A 4 -47.16 -37.43 20.71
N LYS A 5 -46.31 -38.03 21.58
CA LYS A 5 -44.89 -37.61 21.75
C LYS A 5 -44.13 -37.78 20.43
N MET A 6 -43.53 -36.72 19.94
CA MET A 6 -42.70 -36.75 18.74
C MET A 6 -41.51 -37.69 18.93
N SER A 7 -41.20 -38.51 17.93
CA SER A 7 -40.04 -39.42 17.95
C SER A 7 -38.72 -38.64 18.00
N GLY A 8 -37.71 -39.22 18.68
CA GLY A 8 -36.38 -38.58 18.81
C GLY A 8 -35.77 -38.16 17.45
N LYS A 9 -35.95 -38.97 16.39
CA LYS A 9 -35.49 -38.65 15.03
C LYS A 9 -36.17 -37.41 14.44
N LYS A 10 -37.49 -37.22 14.70
CA LYS A 10 -38.20 -36.01 14.24
C LYS A 10 -37.73 -34.75 14.99
N LYS A 11 -37.44 -34.85 16.30
CA LYS A 11 -36.90 -33.75 17.08
C LYS A 11 -35.49 -33.35 16.60
N ALA A 12 -34.64 -34.35 16.36
CA ALA A 12 -33.30 -34.12 15.83
C ALA A 12 -33.32 -33.44 14.44
N ALA A 13 -34.21 -33.86 13.53
CA ALA A 13 -34.37 -33.25 12.21
C ALA A 13 -34.83 -31.78 12.29
N ILE A 14 -35.76 -31.47 13.24
CA ILE A 14 -36.21 -30.09 13.43
C ILE A 14 -35.09 -29.22 14.02
N ILE A 15 -34.33 -29.72 15.00
CA ILE A 15 -33.18 -28.99 15.57
C ILE A 15 -32.11 -28.72 14.48
N LEU A 16 -31.80 -29.76 13.68
CA LEU A 16 -30.84 -29.59 12.56
C LEU A 16 -31.34 -28.56 11.55
N GLY A 17 -32.65 -28.58 11.22
CA GLY A 17 -33.25 -27.58 10.33
C GLY A 17 -33.16 -26.13 10.86
N ILE A 18 -33.41 -25.98 12.20
CA ILE A 18 -33.29 -24.69 12.86
C ILE A 18 -31.83 -24.21 12.85
N VAL A 19 -30.87 -25.08 13.19
CA VAL A 19 -29.42 -24.75 13.17
C VAL A 19 -28.96 -24.34 11.77
N LEU A 20 -29.36 -25.13 10.74
CA LEU A 20 -29.08 -24.78 9.35
C LEU A 20 -29.70 -23.44 8.93
N GLY A 21 -30.96 -23.19 9.34
CA GLY A 21 -31.65 -21.91 9.10
C GLY A 21 -30.93 -20.74 9.74
N ILE A 22 -30.47 -20.88 10.98
CA ILE A 22 -29.67 -19.88 11.69
C ILE A 22 -28.33 -19.65 10.97
N CYS A 23 -27.62 -20.73 10.58
CA CYS A 23 -26.36 -20.61 9.83
C CYS A 23 -26.56 -19.85 8.51
N VAL A 24 -27.61 -20.17 7.74
CA VAL A 24 -27.94 -19.47 6.49
C VAL A 24 -28.23 -17.98 6.73
N LEU A 25 -28.94 -17.64 7.82
CA LEU A 25 -29.21 -16.25 8.18
C LEU A 25 -27.92 -15.50 8.58
N PHE A 26 -27.00 -16.13 9.33
CA PHE A 26 -25.72 -15.53 9.67
C PHE A 26 -24.84 -15.32 8.44
N VAL A 27 -24.73 -16.30 7.55
CA VAL A 27 -23.98 -16.19 6.30
C VAL A 27 -24.60 -15.11 5.41
N GLY A 28 -25.93 -15.07 5.28
CA GLY A 28 -26.63 -14.05 4.52
C GLY A 28 -26.45 -12.64 5.09
N ALA A 29 -26.46 -12.49 6.42
CA ALA A 29 -26.20 -11.20 7.07
C ALA A 29 -24.73 -10.77 6.88
N ALA A 30 -23.77 -11.67 7.04
CA ALA A 30 -22.35 -11.40 6.81
C ALA A 30 -22.11 -10.98 5.34
N TYR A 31 -22.70 -11.69 4.38
CA TYR A 31 -22.62 -11.33 2.96
C TYR A 31 -23.24 -9.96 2.69
N ALA A 32 -24.41 -9.65 3.26
CA ALA A 32 -25.07 -8.36 3.09
C ALA A 32 -24.21 -7.21 3.64
N VAL A 33 -23.55 -7.40 4.77
CA VAL A 33 -22.61 -6.42 5.35
C VAL A 33 -21.41 -6.22 4.45
N LEU A 34 -20.78 -7.30 3.97
CA LEU A 34 -19.64 -7.22 3.04
C LEU A 34 -20.01 -6.50 1.74
N HIS A 35 -21.14 -6.91 1.15
CA HIS A 35 -21.63 -6.27 -0.07
C HIS A 35 -21.96 -4.79 0.14
N TYR A 36 -22.50 -4.42 1.30
CA TYR A 36 -22.73 -3.03 1.66
C TYR A 36 -21.43 -2.21 1.70
N TYR A 37 -20.37 -2.71 2.35
CA TYR A 37 -19.08 -2.01 2.37
C TYR A 37 -18.43 -1.97 0.99
N HIS A 38 -18.45 -3.07 0.27
CA HIS A 38 -17.88 -3.14 -1.08
C HIS A 38 -18.60 -2.20 -2.05
N SER A 39 -19.93 -2.07 -1.94
CA SER A 39 -20.71 -1.13 -2.77
C SER A 39 -20.45 0.35 -2.49
N LYS A 40 -19.88 0.67 -1.33
CA LYS A 40 -19.46 2.02 -0.96
C LYS A 40 -18.01 2.32 -1.33
N SER A 41 -17.20 1.28 -1.53
CA SER A 41 -15.79 1.42 -1.86
C SER A 41 -15.61 1.81 -3.32
N ASN A 42 -14.51 2.48 -3.62
CA ASN A 42 -14.12 2.76 -5.00
C ASN A 42 -13.33 1.56 -5.57
N TYR A 43 -14.04 0.41 -5.63
CA TYR A 43 -13.49 -0.82 -6.20
C TYR A 43 -13.39 -0.73 -7.72
N VAL A 44 -12.22 -1.07 -8.24
CA VAL A 44 -11.94 -1.08 -9.69
C VAL A 44 -11.35 -2.43 -10.05
N LYS A 45 -11.87 -3.06 -11.10
CA LYS A 45 -11.25 -4.25 -11.69
C LYS A 45 -10.06 -3.83 -12.54
N ASP A 46 -8.98 -4.59 -12.45
CA ASP A 46 -7.72 -4.29 -13.16
C ASP A 46 -7.92 -4.17 -14.68
N ASP A 47 -8.80 -4.99 -15.27
CA ASP A 47 -9.15 -4.98 -16.69
C ASP A 47 -9.97 -3.74 -17.13
N GLN A 48 -10.46 -2.94 -16.18
CA GLN A 48 -11.20 -1.70 -16.43
C GLN A 48 -10.32 -0.45 -16.37
N VAL A 49 -9.09 -0.58 -15.87
CA VAL A 49 -8.12 0.51 -15.83
C VAL A 49 -7.45 0.65 -17.19
N GLN A 50 -7.63 1.81 -17.82
CA GLN A 50 -7.07 2.07 -19.14
C GLN A 50 -5.65 2.62 -19.01
N THR A 51 -4.74 2.11 -19.82
CA THR A 51 -3.44 2.75 -20.03
C THR A 51 -3.60 3.95 -20.94
N ILE A 52 -2.80 4.99 -20.68
CA ILE A 52 -2.71 6.18 -21.53
C ILE A 52 -1.39 6.15 -22.30
N ASP A 53 -1.36 6.79 -23.46
CA ASP A 53 -0.13 6.91 -24.23
C ASP A 53 0.84 7.89 -23.54
N GLU A 54 2.13 7.60 -23.60
CA GLU A 54 3.17 8.45 -23.02
C GLU A 54 3.12 9.91 -23.52
N ASP A 55 2.73 10.11 -24.78
CA ASP A 55 2.57 11.45 -25.37
C ASP A 55 1.50 12.30 -24.68
N GLN A 56 0.59 11.68 -23.93
CA GLN A 56 -0.45 12.38 -23.15
C GLN A 56 0.04 12.89 -21.80
N LEU A 57 1.22 12.44 -21.36
CA LEU A 57 1.83 12.92 -20.13
C LEU A 57 2.54 14.25 -20.37
N PRO A 58 2.57 15.16 -19.36
CA PRO A 58 3.46 16.30 -19.34
C PRO A 58 4.93 15.85 -19.52
N ASP A 59 5.74 16.62 -20.24
CA ASP A 59 7.15 16.23 -20.50
C ASP A 59 7.96 16.04 -19.21
N GLU A 60 7.66 16.80 -18.16
CA GLU A 60 8.29 16.67 -16.84
C GLU A 60 7.92 15.36 -16.10
N ASP A 61 6.84 14.70 -16.52
CA ASP A 61 6.29 13.50 -15.88
C ASP A 61 6.58 12.20 -16.66
N LYS A 62 7.18 12.29 -17.85
CA LYS A 62 7.56 11.12 -18.64
C LYS A 62 8.66 10.29 -17.97
N ASN A 63 9.47 10.91 -17.13
CA ASN A 63 10.50 10.22 -16.32
C ASN A 63 11.48 9.37 -17.14
N ASP A 64 11.82 9.86 -18.34
CA ASP A 64 12.69 9.18 -19.29
C ASP A 64 14.11 8.98 -18.72
N VAL A 65 14.61 7.77 -18.82
CA VAL A 65 15.96 7.38 -18.36
C VAL A 65 17.08 8.07 -19.18
N SER A 66 16.82 8.49 -20.42
CA SER A 66 17.79 9.15 -21.28
C SER A 66 18.32 10.48 -20.71
N GLN A 67 17.57 11.10 -19.79
CA GLN A 67 18.00 12.29 -19.06
C GLN A 67 19.08 12.01 -18.00
N SER A 68 19.20 10.75 -17.58
CA SER A 68 20.06 10.33 -16.46
C SER A 68 21.14 9.32 -16.85
N MET A 69 20.98 8.62 -17.98
CA MET A 69 21.82 7.51 -18.38
C MET A 69 22.20 7.61 -19.88
N THR A 70 23.42 7.23 -20.19
CA THR A 70 23.85 7.02 -21.58
C THR A 70 23.20 5.78 -22.19
N GLU A 71 23.14 5.69 -23.53
CA GLU A 71 22.59 4.53 -24.23
C GLU A 71 23.28 3.20 -23.82
N GLU A 72 24.58 3.22 -23.57
CA GLU A 72 25.33 2.04 -23.13
C GLU A 72 24.96 1.64 -21.70
N GLU A 73 24.80 2.61 -20.79
CA GLU A 73 24.36 2.36 -19.41
C GLU A 73 22.91 1.86 -19.36
N GLN A 74 22.03 2.39 -20.19
CA GLN A 74 20.66 1.92 -20.31
C GLN A 74 20.62 0.46 -20.77
N LYS A 75 21.36 0.14 -21.83
CA LYS A 75 21.45 -1.21 -22.36
C LYS A 75 21.99 -2.21 -21.33
N GLN A 76 23.04 -1.84 -20.58
CA GLN A 76 23.58 -2.71 -19.52
C GLN A 76 22.54 -2.93 -18.41
N ALA A 77 21.89 -1.87 -17.93
CA ALA A 77 20.88 -1.98 -16.88
C ALA A 77 19.66 -2.81 -17.33
N GLU A 78 19.25 -2.69 -18.60
CA GLU A 78 18.18 -3.47 -19.19
C GLU A 78 18.56 -4.96 -19.28
N GLU A 79 19.75 -5.29 -19.78
CA GLU A 79 20.25 -6.67 -19.89
C GLU A 79 20.33 -7.33 -18.50
N GLU A 80 20.83 -6.61 -17.49
CA GLU A 80 20.86 -7.11 -16.10
C GLU A 80 19.46 -7.34 -15.53
N ALA A 81 18.54 -6.40 -15.71
CA ALA A 81 17.16 -6.54 -15.24
C ALA A 81 16.45 -7.73 -15.92
N GLN A 82 16.57 -7.85 -17.25
CA GLN A 82 15.96 -8.95 -18.02
C GLN A 82 16.55 -10.31 -17.62
N LYS A 83 17.86 -10.38 -17.41
CA LYS A 83 18.53 -11.59 -16.94
C LYS A 83 17.93 -12.06 -15.61
N VAL A 84 17.87 -11.17 -14.63
CA VAL A 84 17.34 -11.46 -13.30
C VAL A 84 15.86 -11.86 -13.35
N GLN A 85 15.06 -11.18 -14.17
CA GLN A 85 13.65 -11.52 -14.39
C GLN A 85 13.47 -12.94 -14.95
N SER A 86 14.42 -13.42 -15.76
CA SER A 86 14.38 -14.78 -16.33
C SER A 86 14.91 -15.87 -15.40
N GLU A 87 15.85 -15.54 -14.52
CA GLU A 87 16.57 -16.52 -13.68
C GLU A 87 15.97 -16.69 -12.29
N ILE A 88 15.44 -15.60 -11.68
CA ILE A 88 14.90 -15.66 -10.32
C ILE A 88 13.44 -16.10 -10.32
N VAL A 89 13.19 -17.19 -9.60
CA VAL A 89 11.83 -17.73 -9.41
C VAL A 89 11.10 -16.93 -8.33
N ILE A 90 9.83 -16.59 -8.57
CA ILE A 90 8.96 -16.00 -7.56
C ILE A 90 8.71 -17.04 -6.46
N PRO A 91 8.98 -16.73 -5.18
CA PRO A 91 8.73 -17.68 -4.09
C PRO A 91 7.26 -18.05 -3.98
N ASN A 92 6.98 -19.30 -3.54
CA ASN A 92 5.63 -19.67 -3.16
C ASN A 92 5.26 -19.03 -1.82
N GLY A 93 4.50 -17.95 -1.87
CA GLY A 93 4.16 -17.10 -0.74
C GLY A 93 2.76 -17.36 -0.18
N SER A 94 2.25 -18.60 -0.14
CA SER A 94 0.87 -18.91 0.33
C SER A 94 0.53 -18.36 1.72
N ASP A 95 1.54 -18.13 2.57
CA ASP A 95 1.40 -17.59 3.92
C ASP A 95 1.77 -16.11 4.03
N VAL A 96 2.03 -15.47 2.90
CA VAL A 96 2.32 -14.03 2.80
C VAL A 96 1.23 -13.37 1.97
N TYR A 97 0.67 -12.29 2.50
CA TYR A 97 -0.30 -11.47 1.78
C TYR A 97 0.29 -10.09 1.52
N ASN A 98 0.40 -9.72 0.26
CA ASN A 98 1.07 -8.50 -0.19
C ASN A 98 0.05 -7.48 -0.70
N ILE A 99 0.01 -6.29 -0.08
CA ILE A 99 -0.81 -5.16 -0.52
C ILE A 99 0.11 -4.00 -0.88
N LEU A 100 -0.05 -3.42 -2.07
CA LEU A 100 0.66 -2.22 -2.48
C LEU A 100 -0.16 -0.98 -2.12
N LEU A 101 0.33 -0.18 -1.17
CA LEU A 101 -0.21 1.14 -0.87
C LEU A 101 0.41 2.18 -1.80
N ILE A 102 -0.44 2.97 -2.45
CA ILE A 102 -0.04 3.96 -3.45
C ILE A 102 -0.55 5.33 -3.03
N GLY A 103 0.36 6.30 -2.91
CA GLY A 103 0.02 7.71 -2.71
C GLY A 103 0.39 8.52 -3.95
N SER A 104 -0.59 9.17 -4.59
CA SER A 104 -0.37 9.97 -5.77
C SER A 104 -0.56 11.46 -5.52
N ASP A 105 0.23 12.29 -6.21
CA ASP A 105 0.02 13.75 -6.31
C ASP A 105 -0.84 14.03 -7.56
N ARG A 106 -2.12 13.66 -7.49
CA ARG A 106 -3.05 13.88 -8.59
C ARG A 106 -3.65 15.27 -8.51
N ARG A 107 -3.19 16.18 -9.36
CA ARG A 107 -3.71 17.55 -9.47
C ARG A 107 -4.70 17.72 -10.62
N ASP A 108 -4.66 16.81 -11.58
CA ASP A 108 -5.50 16.77 -12.78
C ASP A 108 -6.19 15.40 -12.87
N THR A 109 -7.41 15.38 -13.38
CA THR A 109 -8.20 14.16 -13.56
C THR A 109 -7.99 13.51 -14.92
N SER A 110 -7.22 14.12 -15.84
CA SER A 110 -6.95 13.61 -17.18
C SER A 110 -5.99 12.41 -17.20
N TRP A 111 -5.20 12.22 -16.12
CA TRP A 111 -4.25 11.13 -15.94
C TRP A 111 -4.15 10.70 -14.45
N TYR A 112 -3.40 9.64 -14.16
CA TYR A 112 -3.35 9.07 -12.81
C TYR A 112 -2.52 9.88 -11.81
N GLY A 113 -1.65 10.76 -12.27
CA GLY A 113 -0.64 11.45 -11.45
C GLY A 113 0.58 10.56 -11.22
N ASN A 114 1.66 11.16 -10.71
CA ASN A 114 2.83 10.38 -10.29
C ASN A 114 2.60 9.74 -8.93
N SER A 115 3.03 8.47 -8.77
CA SER A 115 3.06 7.84 -7.44
C SER A 115 4.30 8.32 -6.67
N ASP A 116 4.07 9.20 -5.70
CA ASP A 116 5.12 9.68 -4.79
C ASP A 116 5.33 8.74 -3.58
N VAL A 117 4.36 7.87 -3.31
CA VAL A 117 4.40 6.85 -2.27
C VAL A 117 4.06 5.50 -2.88
N MET A 118 4.95 4.55 -2.72
CA MET A 118 4.75 3.15 -3.11
C MET A 118 5.28 2.28 -1.98
N MET A 119 4.38 1.69 -1.19
CA MET A 119 4.72 0.86 -0.04
C MET A 119 4.10 -0.52 -0.16
N LEU A 120 4.93 -1.54 -0.22
CA LEU A 120 4.49 -2.93 -0.10
C LEU A 120 4.30 -3.25 1.37
N VAL A 121 3.10 -3.62 1.75
CA VAL A 121 2.75 -4.16 3.07
C VAL A 121 2.65 -5.67 2.93
N SER A 122 3.65 -6.39 3.43
CA SER A 122 3.72 -7.85 3.39
C SER A 122 3.36 -8.43 4.76
N ILE A 123 2.22 -9.08 4.84
CA ILE A 123 1.72 -9.72 6.06
C ILE A 123 2.15 -11.18 6.03
N ASN A 124 3.18 -11.54 6.79
CA ASN A 124 3.72 -12.89 6.85
C ASN A 124 3.19 -13.63 8.09
N LYS A 125 2.37 -14.66 7.87
CA LYS A 125 1.73 -15.46 8.92
C LYS A 125 2.73 -16.39 9.63
N ASN A 126 3.81 -16.79 8.97
CA ASN A 126 4.82 -17.67 9.54
C ASN A 126 5.67 -16.93 10.57
N THR A 127 6.19 -15.77 10.21
CA THR A 127 7.01 -14.94 11.10
C THR A 127 6.18 -14.10 12.07
N LYS A 128 4.86 -13.97 11.83
CA LYS A 128 3.94 -13.07 12.55
C LYS A 128 4.43 -11.62 12.53
N LYS A 129 4.86 -11.19 11.35
CA LYS A 129 5.36 -9.83 11.13
C LYS A 129 4.65 -9.18 9.96
N ILE A 130 4.63 -7.85 10.00
CA ILE A 130 4.22 -6.99 8.90
C ILE A 130 5.47 -6.25 8.43
N TYR A 131 5.88 -6.49 7.18
CA TYR A 131 6.98 -5.76 6.55
C TYR A 131 6.41 -4.63 5.71
N VAL A 132 6.80 -3.39 5.99
CA VAL A 132 6.43 -2.21 5.19
C VAL A 132 7.65 -1.75 4.43
N THR A 133 7.71 -2.07 3.14
CA THR A 133 8.85 -1.77 2.26
C THR A 133 8.49 -0.67 1.27
N SER A 134 9.12 0.50 1.40
CA SER A 134 8.96 1.59 0.43
C SER A 134 9.80 1.32 -0.82
N PHE A 135 9.19 1.46 -1.99
CA PHE A 135 9.92 1.59 -3.25
C PHE A 135 10.18 3.06 -3.54
N MET A 136 11.44 3.41 -3.79
CA MET A 136 11.77 4.78 -4.16
C MET A 136 11.31 5.06 -5.58
N ARG A 137 10.64 6.20 -5.79
CA ARG A 137 10.02 6.57 -7.06
C ARG A 137 11.01 6.69 -8.22
N ASP A 138 12.25 7.13 -7.90
CA ASP A 138 13.32 7.32 -8.87
C ASP A 138 14.12 6.03 -9.14
N SER A 139 13.64 4.85 -8.68
CA SER A 139 14.22 3.56 -9.02
C SER A 139 14.05 3.28 -10.51
N TYR A 140 15.12 2.80 -11.13
CA TYR A 140 15.07 2.27 -12.49
C TYR A 140 14.13 1.07 -12.55
N ALA A 141 13.27 1.03 -13.54
CA ALA A 141 12.36 -0.09 -13.79
C ALA A 141 12.17 -0.33 -15.28
N LEU A 142 11.99 -1.58 -15.66
CA LEU A 142 11.46 -1.94 -16.98
C LEU A 142 9.95 -1.97 -16.90
N VAL A 143 9.31 -1.12 -17.69
CA VAL A 143 7.86 -0.99 -17.78
C VAL A 143 7.41 -1.65 -19.08
N GLU A 144 6.65 -2.74 -18.98
CA GLU A 144 6.23 -3.52 -20.15
C GLU A 144 5.46 -2.66 -21.16
N GLY A 145 5.91 -2.71 -22.41
CA GLY A 145 5.38 -1.93 -23.53
C GLY A 145 5.95 -0.51 -23.66
N TYR A 146 6.73 -0.03 -22.65
CA TYR A 146 7.27 1.33 -22.62
C TYR A 146 8.80 1.38 -22.45
N GLY A 147 9.43 0.26 -22.04
CA GLY A 147 10.89 0.18 -21.83
C GLY A 147 11.32 0.70 -20.46
N ALA A 148 12.51 1.30 -20.41
CA ALA A 148 13.15 1.73 -19.17
C ALA A 148 12.69 3.12 -18.74
N HIS A 149 12.18 3.23 -17.52
CA HIS A 149 11.69 4.47 -16.90
C HIS A 149 11.97 4.50 -15.38
N LYS A 150 11.69 5.64 -14.73
CA LYS A 150 11.55 5.66 -13.27
C LYS A 150 10.31 4.87 -12.87
N LEU A 151 10.35 4.19 -11.74
CA LEU A 151 9.27 3.30 -11.28
C LEU A 151 7.90 3.99 -11.18
N ASN A 152 7.87 5.26 -10.75
CA ASN A 152 6.62 6.02 -10.61
C ASN A 152 5.91 6.30 -11.95
N PHE A 153 6.62 6.23 -13.08
CA PHE A 153 6.05 6.33 -14.42
C PHE A 153 4.98 5.25 -14.68
N ALA A 154 5.18 4.04 -14.19
CA ALA A 154 4.22 2.95 -14.38
C ALA A 154 2.81 3.30 -13.84
N TYR A 155 2.74 4.00 -12.71
CA TYR A 155 1.47 4.49 -12.19
C TYR A 155 0.88 5.62 -13.06
N ALA A 156 1.72 6.51 -13.53
CA ALA A 156 1.30 7.65 -14.35
C ALA A 156 0.56 7.22 -15.62
N ILE A 157 1.00 6.13 -16.26
CA ILE A 157 0.44 5.65 -17.53
C ILE A 157 -0.70 4.63 -17.37
N GLY A 158 -0.77 3.87 -16.26
CA GLY A 158 -1.75 2.78 -16.14
C GLY A 158 -2.24 2.54 -14.72
N GLY A 159 -2.07 3.51 -13.82
CA GLY A 159 -2.60 3.44 -12.45
C GLY A 159 -2.07 2.25 -11.66
N GLY A 160 -2.89 1.77 -10.72
CA GLY A 160 -2.53 0.65 -9.83
C GLY A 160 -2.10 -0.62 -10.55
N PRO A 161 -2.87 -1.13 -11.52
CA PRO A 161 -2.54 -2.39 -12.21
C PRO A 161 -1.17 -2.36 -12.91
N LYS A 162 -0.84 -1.25 -13.59
CA LYS A 162 0.44 -1.14 -14.31
C LYS A 162 1.62 -1.02 -13.35
N LEU A 163 1.44 -0.33 -12.22
CA LEU A 163 2.47 -0.27 -11.19
C LEU A 163 2.68 -1.63 -10.51
N VAL A 164 1.60 -2.36 -10.19
CA VAL A 164 1.67 -3.73 -9.65
C VAL A 164 2.43 -4.63 -10.60
N GLU A 165 2.02 -4.71 -11.87
CA GLU A 165 2.70 -5.49 -12.92
C GLU A 165 4.20 -5.17 -12.98
N THR A 166 4.55 -3.87 -12.99
CA THR A 166 5.94 -3.42 -13.06
C THR A 166 6.74 -3.86 -11.84
N ILE A 167 6.20 -3.72 -10.63
CA ILE A 167 6.89 -4.16 -9.40
C ILE A 167 7.04 -5.68 -9.38
N GLU A 168 6.00 -6.43 -9.72
CA GLU A 168 6.03 -7.89 -9.77
C GLU A 168 7.10 -8.43 -10.72
N GLN A 169 7.17 -7.85 -11.92
CA GLN A 169 8.16 -8.23 -12.93
C GLN A 169 9.58 -7.90 -12.50
N ASN A 170 9.82 -6.66 -12.05
CA ASN A 170 11.17 -6.18 -11.73
C ASN A 170 11.71 -6.78 -10.42
N TYR A 171 10.87 -7.05 -9.42
CA TYR A 171 11.30 -7.55 -8.10
C TYR A 171 10.96 -9.02 -7.85
N ARG A 172 10.32 -9.69 -8.82
CA ARG A 172 10.00 -11.13 -8.77
C ARG A 172 9.20 -11.51 -7.53
N ILE A 173 8.15 -10.75 -7.25
CA ILE A 173 7.19 -10.98 -6.16
C ILE A 173 5.77 -11.07 -6.71
N ASN A 174 4.83 -11.59 -5.91
CA ASN A 174 3.41 -11.48 -6.20
C ASN A 174 2.81 -10.41 -5.30
N ILE A 175 1.90 -9.59 -5.84
CA ILE A 175 1.14 -8.58 -5.12
C ILE A 175 -0.34 -8.93 -5.25
N ASP A 176 -0.97 -9.27 -4.12
CA ASP A 176 -2.37 -9.74 -4.12
C ASP A 176 -3.35 -8.62 -4.45
N ASN A 177 -3.11 -7.42 -3.91
CA ASN A 177 -3.98 -6.27 -4.12
C ASN A 177 -3.21 -4.95 -4.03
N TYR A 178 -3.87 -3.87 -4.47
CA TYR A 178 -3.41 -2.50 -4.22
C TYR A 178 -4.52 -1.62 -3.65
N ALA A 179 -4.10 -0.54 -2.98
CA ALA A 179 -4.95 0.54 -2.52
C ALA A 179 -4.27 1.88 -2.79
N ALA A 180 -4.94 2.74 -3.56
CA ALA A 180 -4.41 4.03 -4.01
C ALA A 180 -5.25 5.18 -3.45
N GLY A 181 -4.57 6.21 -2.95
CA GLY A 181 -5.17 7.45 -2.47
C GLY A 181 -4.31 8.66 -2.82
N ASP A 182 -4.87 9.84 -2.66
CA ASP A 182 -4.16 11.11 -2.78
C ASP A 182 -3.81 11.69 -1.40
N PHE A 183 -3.20 12.86 -1.36
CA PHE A 183 -2.84 13.53 -0.11
C PHE A 183 -4.05 13.94 0.71
N SER A 184 -5.18 14.28 0.07
CA SER A 184 -6.41 14.68 0.78
C SER A 184 -7.03 13.48 1.48
N SER A 185 -7.13 12.35 0.82
CA SER A 185 -7.62 11.10 1.40
C SER A 185 -6.70 10.62 2.53
N THR A 186 -5.37 10.74 2.36
CA THR A 186 -4.41 10.43 3.42
C THR A 186 -4.61 11.31 4.64
N ALA A 187 -4.77 12.63 4.47
CA ALA A 187 -5.03 13.55 5.58
C ALA A 187 -6.35 13.20 6.30
N ALA A 188 -7.42 12.94 5.53
CA ALA A 188 -8.70 12.53 6.09
C ALA A 188 -8.59 11.23 6.91
N ILE A 189 -7.88 10.21 6.42
CA ILE A 189 -7.63 8.95 7.14
C ILE A 189 -6.92 9.21 8.48
N ILE A 190 -5.90 10.08 8.49
CA ILE A 190 -5.16 10.42 9.70
C ILE A 190 -6.08 11.14 10.71
N ASP A 191 -6.90 12.07 10.26
CA ASP A 191 -7.85 12.78 11.14
C ASP A 191 -8.90 11.83 11.72
N MET A 192 -9.38 10.86 10.93
CA MET A 192 -10.35 9.85 11.36
C MET A 192 -9.80 8.89 12.42
N VAL A 193 -8.51 8.53 12.37
CA VAL A 193 -7.88 7.74 13.45
C VAL A 193 -7.54 8.58 14.67
N GLY A 194 -7.89 9.87 14.66
CA GLY A 194 -7.68 10.80 15.75
C GLY A 194 -6.28 11.44 15.75
N GLY A 195 -5.63 11.58 14.60
CA GLY A 195 -4.29 12.14 14.48
C GLY A 195 -3.18 11.16 14.80
N VAL A 196 -1.93 11.59 14.63
CA VAL A 196 -0.72 10.77 14.86
C VAL A 196 0.31 11.50 15.72
N ASP A 197 1.04 10.75 16.56
CA ASP A 197 2.06 11.30 17.43
C ASP A 197 3.43 11.11 16.78
N ILE A 198 4.09 12.22 16.38
CA ILE A 198 5.36 12.19 15.66
C ILE A 198 6.41 13.05 16.37
N THR A 199 7.62 12.51 16.51
CA THR A 199 8.78 13.26 16.98
C THR A 199 9.47 13.91 15.79
N VAL A 200 9.64 15.24 15.85
CA VAL A 200 10.26 16.05 14.80
C VAL A 200 11.46 16.81 15.33
N ASN A 201 12.42 17.11 14.44
CA ASN A 201 13.49 18.06 14.69
C ASN A 201 13.08 19.51 14.33
N ASP A 202 13.94 20.51 14.61
CA ASP A 202 13.63 21.92 14.36
C ASP A 202 13.36 22.20 12.89
N GLY A 203 14.14 21.63 11.96
CA GLY A 203 13.96 21.81 10.54
C GLY A 203 12.66 21.18 10.02
N GLU A 204 12.27 20.04 10.56
CA GLU A 204 10.99 19.38 10.25
C GLU A 204 9.81 20.19 10.77
N ALA A 205 9.90 20.69 12.01
CA ALA A 205 8.85 21.57 12.57
C ALA A 205 8.64 22.82 11.70
N GLU A 206 9.72 23.45 11.24
CA GLU A 206 9.66 24.60 10.33
C GLU A 206 8.98 24.22 8.99
N GLN A 207 9.36 23.09 8.39
CA GLN A 207 8.76 22.63 7.13
C GLN A 207 7.30 22.24 7.26
N ILE A 208 6.90 21.63 8.37
CA ILE A 208 5.49 21.35 8.67
C ILE A 208 4.70 22.66 8.74
N ASN A 209 5.17 23.60 9.56
CA ASN A 209 4.51 24.90 9.72
C ASN A 209 4.35 25.66 8.39
N LYS A 210 5.35 25.56 7.52
CA LYS A 210 5.35 26.24 6.21
C LYS A 210 4.43 25.60 5.18
N ASN A 211 4.31 24.25 5.21
CA ASN A 211 3.69 23.49 4.12
C ASN A 211 2.32 22.88 4.50
N THR A 212 1.89 23.00 5.75
CA THR A 212 0.55 22.55 6.17
C THR A 212 -0.52 23.41 5.54
N ILE A 213 -1.51 22.77 4.91
CA ILE A 213 -2.66 23.44 4.30
C ILE A 213 -3.74 23.63 5.39
N GLY A 214 -4.35 24.82 5.41
CA GLY A 214 -5.42 25.15 6.36
C GLY A 214 -4.92 25.62 7.73
N GLU A 215 -5.87 25.82 8.64
CA GLU A 215 -5.55 26.24 10.01
C GLU A 215 -4.93 25.09 10.81
N HIS A 216 -3.85 25.39 11.51
CA HIS A 216 -3.14 24.42 12.34
C HIS A 216 -2.39 25.12 13.48
N GLU A 217 -2.13 24.39 14.54
CA GLU A 217 -1.25 24.85 15.61
C GLU A 217 0.21 24.82 15.16
N MET A 218 0.91 25.94 15.38
CA MET A 218 2.33 26.07 15.00
C MET A 218 3.22 25.27 15.95
N LEU A 219 4.13 24.48 15.40
CA LEU A 219 5.11 23.74 16.16
C LEU A 219 6.27 24.68 16.54
N PRO A 220 6.60 24.81 17.86
CA PRO A 220 7.62 25.76 18.30
C PRO A 220 9.05 25.35 17.98
N GLY A 221 9.30 24.09 17.60
CA GLY A 221 10.63 23.53 17.31
C GLY A 221 10.66 22.02 17.47
N ALA A 222 11.82 21.45 17.77
CA ALA A 222 11.95 20.01 17.99
C ALA A 222 11.11 19.52 19.17
N GLY A 223 10.48 18.35 19.01
CA GLY A 223 9.62 17.75 20.03
C GLY A 223 8.74 16.65 19.50
N THR A 224 7.94 16.05 20.38
CA THR A 224 6.89 15.09 19.99
C THR A 224 5.55 15.81 20.01
N TYR A 225 4.85 15.77 18.89
CA TYR A 225 3.60 16.48 18.70
C TYR A 225 2.51 15.58 18.20
N HIS A 226 1.29 15.87 18.60
CA HIS A 226 0.09 15.28 18.04
C HIS A 226 -0.28 16.04 16.77
N LEU A 227 -0.02 15.43 15.61
CA LEU A 227 -0.25 16.05 14.31
C LEU A 227 -1.63 15.68 13.77
N ASN A 228 -2.34 16.66 13.21
CA ASN A 228 -3.53 16.41 12.41
C ASN A 228 -3.15 15.89 11.01
N GLY A 229 -4.15 15.51 10.21
CA GLY A 229 -3.93 14.93 8.89
C GLY A 229 -3.09 15.80 7.96
N ASN A 230 -3.40 17.13 7.90
CA ASN A 230 -2.66 18.04 7.04
C ASN A 230 -1.22 18.25 7.50
N GLN A 231 -0.96 18.31 8.80
CA GLN A 231 0.40 18.39 9.37
C GLN A 231 1.19 17.10 9.11
N ALA A 232 0.57 15.94 9.28
CA ALA A 232 1.23 14.65 9.03
C ALA A 232 1.53 14.43 7.53
N VAL A 233 0.63 14.86 6.64
CA VAL A 233 0.90 14.88 5.20
C VAL A 233 2.04 15.84 4.87
N ALA A 234 2.06 17.05 5.46
CA ALA A 234 3.17 17.99 5.29
C ALA A 234 4.50 17.39 5.75
N TYR A 235 4.52 16.69 6.91
CA TYR A 235 5.69 15.95 7.38
C TYR A 235 6.17 14.88 6.39
N GLY A 236 5.25 14.04 5.88
CA GLY A 236 5.56 13.00 4.90
C GLY A 236 6.04 13.54 3.53
N ARG A 237 5.90 14.84 3.26
CA ARG A 237 6.31 15.51 2.02
C ARG A 237 7.63 16.30 2.13
N ILE A 238 8.24 16.35 3.30
CA ILE A 238 9.50 17.08 3.53
C ILE A 238 10.63 16.47 2.68
N ARG A 239 11.29 17.32 1.87
CA ARG A 239 12.46 16.96 1.03
C ARG A 239 13.73 17.74 1.39
N TYR A 240 13.59 18.89 2.05
CA TYR A 240 14.69 19.85 2.24
C TYR A 240 15.36 19.76 3.61
N VAL A 241 15.08 18.69 4.37
CA VAL A 241 15.70 18.41 5.67
C VAL A 241 16.34 17.03 5.58
N GLY A 242 17.63 16.93 5.88
CA GLY A 242 18.40 15.70 5.82
C GLY A 242 18.73 15.22 4.40
N ASN A 243 18.67 13.91 4.15
CA ASN A 243 19.05 13.27 2.90
C ASN A 243 17.89 13.14 1.90
N ALA A 244 17.21 14.26 1.62
CA ALA A 244 16.19 14.38 0.57
C ALA A 244 15.15 13.24 0.52
N ASP A 245 15.08 12.50 -0.60
CA ASP A 245 14.07 11.45 -0.85
C ASP A 245 14.21 10.22 0.06
N TYR A 246 15.38 9.94 0.59
CA TYR A 246 15.59 8.82 1.54
C TYR A 246 14.85 9.06 2.86
N GLU A 247 15.02 10.24 3.43
CA GLU A 247 14.30 10.58 4.68
C GLU A 247 12.82 10.88 4.42
N ARG A 248 12.45 11.35 3.22
CA ARG A 248 11.04 11.47 2.85
C ARG A 248 10.34 10.12 2.91
N THR A 249 10.90 9.07 2.32
CA THR A 249 10.31 7.72 2.38
C THR A 249 10.30 7.16 3.80
N GLU A 250 11.25 7.51 4.65
CA GLU A 250 11.25 7.15 6.07
C GLU A 250 10.12 7.84 6.81
N ARG A 251 9.96 9.17 6.64
CA ARG A 251 8.84 9.93 7.24
C ARG A 251 7.47 9.37 6.84
N GLN A 252 7.32 8.98 5.59
CA GLN A 252 6.09 8.35 5.10
C GLN A 252 5.81 7.01 5.81
N ARG A 253 6.84 6.17 6.00
CA ARG A 253 6.71 4.90 6.76
C ARG A 253 6.35 5.15 8.22
N ILE A 254 6.95 6.17 8.86
CA ILE A 254 6.61 6.58 10.23
C ILE A 254 5.12 6.95 10.32
N VAL A 255 4.59 7.71 9.35
CA VAL A 255 3.16 8.04 9.32
C VAL A 255 2.30 6.78 9.23
N VAL A 256 2.62 5.85 8.33
CA VAL A 256 1.88 4.57 8.19
C VAL A 256 1.95 3.74 9.47
N GLU A 257 3.11 3.64 10.12
CA GLU A 257 3.28 2.96 11.39
C GLU A 257 2.41 3.59 12.50
N GLN A 258 2.37 4.91 12.58
CA GLN A 258 1.54 5.62 13.56
C GLN A 258 0.05 5.42 13.30
N ILE A 259 -0.41 5.45 12.04
CA ILE A 259 -1.80 5.13 11.67
C ILE A 259 -2.13 3.70 12.14
N PHE A 260 -1.26 2.71 11.88
CA PHE A 260 -1.47 1.34 12.31
C PHE A 260 -1.53 1.21 13.83
N ASN A 261 -0.64 1.88 14.55
CA ASN A 261 -0.63 1.89 16.02
C ASN A 261 -1.90 2.53 16.60
N LYS A 262 -2.41 3.61 16.01
CA LYS A 262 -3.69 4.20 16.40
C LYS A 262 -4.85 3.26 16.09
N ALA A 263 -4.89 2.64 14.91
CA ALA A 263 -5.94 1.69 14.54
C ALA A 263 -6.04 0.51 15.53
N LYS A 264 -4.93 0.05 16.11
CA LYS A 264 -4.92 -1.00 17.16
C LYS A 264 -5.68 -0.60 18.43
N THR A 265 -5.84 0.68 18.70
CA THR A 265 -6.51 1.19 19.91
C THR A 265 -8.01 1.42 19.72
N LEU A 266 -8.50 1.38 18.49
CA LEU A 266 -9.89 1.65 18.17
C LEU A 266 -10.79 0.47 18.54
N SER A 267 -12.00 0.80 19.02
CA SER A 267 -13.07 -0.18 19.21
C SER A 267 -13.63 -0.67 17.85
N ILE A 268 -14.34 -1.79 17.87
CA ILE A 268 -15.01 -2.31 16.65
C ILE A 268 -15.99 -1.28 16.06
N THR A 269 -16.65 -0.47 16.89
CA THR A 269 -17.56 0.57 16.41
C THR A 269 -16.80 1.68 15.68
N GLU A 270 -15.70 2.17 16.26
CA GLU A 270 -14.85 3.19 15.65
C GLU A 270 -14.19 2.67 14.36
N LEU A 271 -13.72 1.42 14.34
CA LEU A 271 -13.20 0.79 13.12
C LEU A 271 -14.27 0.68 12.01
N ASN A 272 -15.52 0.42 12.39
CA ASN A 272 -16.64 0.39 11.45
C ASN A 272 -16.96 1.80 10.88
N GLU A 273 -16.95 2.82 11.71
CA GLU A 273 -17.11 4.22 11.28
C GLU A 273 -15.98 4.63 10.35
N LEU A 274 -14.74 4.35 10.75
CA LEU A 274 -13.54 4.58 9.97
C LEU A 274 -13.62 3.90 8.58
N ALA A 275 -13.99 2.63 8.51
CA ALA A 275 -14.13 1.91 7.25
C ALA A 275 -15.16 2.55 6.32
N ASN A 276 -16.33 2.97 6.84
CA ASN A 276 -17.37 3.64 6.06
C ASN A 276 -16.91 4.97 5.43
N GLU A 277 -16.03 5.67 6.11
CA GLU A 277 -15.54 6.98 5.67
C GLU A 277 -14.32 6.87 4.75
N ILE A 278 -13.43 5.89 4.99
CA ILE A 278 -12.21 5.69 4.18
C ILE A 278 -12.51 5.03 2.83
N LEU A 279 -13.36 4.01 2.80
CA LEU A 279 -13.58 3.21 1.58
C LEU A 279 -13.95 4.04 0.34
N PRO A 280 -14.76 5.11 0.43
CA PRO A 280 -15.02 5.98 -0.73
C PRO A 280 -13.82 6.83 -1.19
N LEU A 281 -12.81 7.00 -0.32
CA LEU A 281 -11.65 7.87 -0.58
C LEU A 281 -10.49 7.16 -1.26
N ILE A 282 -10.49 5.82 -1.27
CA ILE A 282 -9.40 5.00 -1.83
C ILE A 282 -9.89 4.20 -3.03
N THR A 283 -9.07 4.14 -4.08
CA THR A 283 -9.27 3.25 -5.22
C THR A 283 -8.52 1.95 -4.98
N HIS A 284 -9.18 0.79 -5.12
CA HIS A 284 -8.55 -0.50 -4.83
C HIS A 284 -9.12 -1.63 -5.69
N ASN A 285 -8.39 -2.75 -5.79
CA ASN A 285 -8.84 -3.99 -6.44
C ASN A 285 -9.13 -5.13 -5.46
N ILE A 286 -9.29 -4.84 -4.14
CA ILE A 286 -9.57 -5.84 -3.10
C ILE A 286 -10.98 -6.39 -3.31
N SER A 287 -11.11 -7.68 -3.62
CA SER A 287 -12.40 -8.34 -3.84
C SER A 287 -13.21 -8.49 -2.54
N GLU A 288 -14.52 -8.80 -2.66
CA GLU A 288 -15.34 -9.12 -1.47
C GLU A 288 -14.77 -10.32 -0.69
N THR A 289 -14.21 -11.32 -1.38
CA THR A 289 -13.60 -12.50 -0.76
C THR A 289 -12.34 -12.14 0.02
N ASP A 290 -11.48 -11.31 -0.57
CA ASP A 290 -10.26 -10.85 0.08
C ASP A 290 -10.58 -9.95 1.27
N THR A 291 -11.58 -9.07 1.13
CA THR A 291 -12.10 -8.25 2.23
C THR A 291 -12.55 -9.11 3.41
N LEU A 292 -13.29 -10.20 3.16
CA LEU A 292 -13.70 -11.14 4.22
C LEU A 292 -12.49 -11.80 4.87
N SER A 293 -11.52 -12.26 4.08
CA SER A 293 -10.29 -12.88 4.57
C SER A 293 -9.50 -11.93 5.47
N LEU A 294 -9.34 -10.68 5.04
CA LEU A 294 -8.66 -9.63 5.81
C LEU A 294 -9.41 -9.32 7.11
N LEU A 295 -10.73 -9.11 7.07
CA LEU A 295 -11.53 -8.81 8.25
C LEU A 295 -11.49 -9.95 9.29
N THR A 296 -11.55 -11.20 8.85
CA THR A 296 -11.48 -12.36 9.76
C THR A 296 -10.09 -12.54 10.37
N SER A 297 -9.04 -12.14 9.64
CA SER A 297 -7.64 -12.21 10.08
C SER A 297 -7.20 -10.99 10.88
N LEU A 298 -7.96 -9.88 10.83
CA LEU A 298 -7.59 -8.59 11.41
C LEU A 298 -7.16 -8.66 12.89
N PRO A 299 -7.89 -9.35 13.80
CA PRO A 299 -7.46 -9.45 15.21
C PRO A 299 -6.09 -10.10 15.38
N THR A 300 -5.76 -11.05 14.50
CA THR A 300 -4.44 -11.71 14.51
C THR A 300 -3.37 -10.80 13.92
N ILE A 301 -3.64 -10.16 12.79
CA ILE A 301 -2.73 -9.22 12.11
C ILE A 301 -2.38 -8.04 13.03
N MET A 302 -3.34 -7.52 13.78
CA MET A 302 -3.13 -6.42 14.74
C MET A 302 -2.17 -6.79 15.87
N SER A 303 -1.91 -8.07 16.13
CA SER A 303 -0.94 -8.53 17.12
C SER A 303 0.49 -8.66 16.58
N TYR A 304 0.68 -8.51 15.26
CA TYR A 304 1.99 -8.69 14.64
C TYR A 304 2.89 -7.47 14.86
N ASP A 305 4.19 -7.72 14.90
CA ASP A 305 5.21 -6.68 14.92
C ASP A 305 5.43 -6.12 13.52
N MET A 306 5.72 -4.81 13.43
CA MET A 306 5.98 -4.14 12.16
C MET A 306 7.48 -3.88 11.98
N GLU A 307 7.99 -4.20 10.79
CA GLU A 307 9.35 -3.87 10.36
C GLU A 307 9.31 -2.96 9.14
N LEU A 308 10.12 -1.90 9.16
CA LEU A 308 10.16 -0.88 8.12
C LEU A 308 11.42 -1.03 7.27
N GLY A 309 11.27 -0.97 5.96
CA GLY A 309 12.36 -1.07 5.00
C GLY A 309 12.17 -0.20 3.76
N ARG A 310 13.18 -0.12 2.91
CA ARG A 310 13.09 0.55 1.61
C ARG A 310 13.92 -0.14 0.54
N ILE A 311 13.50 0.03 -0.69
CA ILE A 311 14.21 -0.39 -1.90
C ILE A 311 14.48 0.87 -2.76
N PRO A 312 15.69 0.99 -3.32
CA PRO A 312 16.84 0.09 -3.18
C PRO A 312 17.46 0.17 -1.77
N TYR A 313 18.06 -0.95 -1.34
CA TYR A 313 18.77 -1.04 -0.05
C TYR A 313 20.09 -0.29 -0.11
N ASP A 314 20.58 0.19 1.05
CA ASP A 314 21.88 0.83 1.16
C ASP A 314 23.00 -0.08 0.68
N GLY A 315 23.85 0.44 -0.22
CA GLY A 315 24.94 -0.30 -0.82
C GLY A 315 24.56 -1.29 -1.92
N MET A 316 23.26 -1.40 -2.27
CA MET A 316 22.75 -2.30 -3.32
C MET A 316 22.16 -1.53 -4.51
N PHE A 317 22.72 -0.38 -4.86
CA PHE A 317 22.35 0.39 -6.03
C PHE A 317 23.46 1.33 -6.46
N SER A 318 23.40 1.79 -7.69
CA SER A 318 24.21 2.89 -8.22
C SER A 318 23.32 4.06 -8.60
N SER A 319 23.79 5.28 -8.37
CA SER A 319 23.09 6.51 -8.84
C SER A 319 23.59 6.90 -10.21
N LYS A 320 22.67 7.13 -11.13
CA LYS A 320 22.92 7.62 -12.48
C LYS A 320 22.09 8.88 -12.68
N GLY A 321 22.69 10.05 -12.48
CA GLY A 321 21.93 11.30 -12.37
C GLY A 321 20.91 11.22 -11.23
N GLU A 322 19.65 11.40 -11.55
CA GLU A 322 18.52 11.24 -10.59
C GLU A 322 17.96 9.80 -10.51
N MET A 323 18.48 8.88 -11.33
CA MET A 323 18.02 7.49 -11.39
C MET A 323 18.77 6.61 -10.38
N LEU A 324 18.06 5.75 -9.70
CA LEU A 324 18.60 4.72 -8.81
C LEU A 324 18.53 3.37 -9.51
N VAL A 325 19.67 2.86 -9.96
CA VAL A 325 19.75 1.56 -10.63
C VAL A 325 20.07 0.49 -9.58
N PRO A 326 19.14 -0.43 -9.23
CA PRO A 326 19.36 -1.46 -8.24
C PRO A 326 20.45 -2.46 -8.68
N ASP A 327 21.21 -2.97 -7.71
CA ASP A 327 21.80 -4.30 -7.83
C ASP A 327 20.65 -5.30 -7.72
N TRP A 328 20.18 -5.76 -8.88
CA TRP A 328 18.95 -6.54 -9.00
C TRP A 328 19.00 -7.84 -8.21
N GLU A 329 20.05 -8.64 -8.38
CA GLU A 329 20.17 -9.94 -7.71
C GLU A 329 20.23 -9.78 -6.20
N ALA A 330 21.08 -8.88 -5.70
CA ALA A 330 21.21 -8.62 -4.27
C ALA A 330 19.92 -8.05 -3.67
N THR A 331 19.27 -7.11 -4.37
CA THR A 331 18.03 -6.46 -3.93
C THR A 331 16.88 -7.46 -3.85
N ILE A 332 16.66 -8.28 -4.90
CA ILE A 332 15.58 -9.25 -4.94
C ILE A 332 15.81 -10.35 -3.91
N THR A 333 17.04 -10.87 -3.81
CA THR A 333 17.39 -11.89 -2.81
C THR A 333 17.10 -11.38 -1.40
N LYS A 334 17.48 -10.15 -1.08
CA LYS A 334 17.23 -9.57 0.24
C LYS A 334 15.73 -9.35 0.47
N LEU A 335 15.00 -8.86 -0.53
CA LEU A 335 13.55 -8.68 -0.43
C LEU A 335 12.85 -10.01 -0.16
N HIS A 336 13.16 -11.06 -0.94
CA HIS A 336 12.58 -12.38 -0.77
C HIS A 336 12.88 -12.96 0.62
N ASN A 337 14.14 -12.89 1.07
CA ASN A 337 14.53 -13.35 2.40
C ASN A 337 13.85 -12.57 3.54
N THR A 338 13.39 -11.35 3.27
CA THR A 338 12.66 -10.54 4.25
C THR A 338 11.19 -10.92 4.27
N ILE A 339 10.50 -10.79 3.14
CA ILE A 339 9.03 -10.91 3.11
C ILE A 339 8.53 -12.36 3.09
N TYR A 340 9.32 -13.31 2.54
CA TYR A 340 8.98 -14.74 2.49
C TYR A 340 9.75 -15.57 3.53
N ALA A 341 10.29 -14.93 4.58
CA ALA A 341 11.00 -15.64 5.65
C ALA A 341 10.09 -16.72 6.27
N GLU A 342 10.68 -17.88 6.53
CA GLU A 342 10.08 -18.94 7.35
C GLU A 342 10.48 -18.76 8.82
N SER A 343 9.64 -19.24 9.75
CA SER A 343 9.85 -19.14 11.22
C SER A 343 10.98 -20.04 11.71
#